data_cbeddeba527ca2ec79759075e818b03d
#
_entry.id   cbeddeba527ca2ec79759075e818b03d
#
_cell.length_a   1.000
_cell.length_b   1.000
_cell.length_c   1.000
_cell.angle_alpha   90.00
_cell.angle_beta   90.00
_cell.angle_gamma   90.00
#
_symmetry.space_group_name_H-M   'P 1'
#
loop_
_entity.id
_entity.type
_entity.pdbx_description
1 polymer ?
#
loop_
_entity_poly.entity_id
_entity_poly.type
_entity_poly.pdbx_seq_one_letter_code
_entity_poly.pdbx_strand_id
1 'polypeptide(L)'
;MTGAWLVLVESNTTGSGRLFCSCARRLGLRPVLLARDPARYPYVAADDIEHRVADTGSAAGVLEACRDLDGTIAGVTSSSEYFIATSAEAARGLGLPHPDPDAVRACRDKHAQRAALSRAGVSCPAYAAAHAPDEAAAAAARIGYPVVVKPASGTGSIAVRLCRTAGQVRAAVEYAFASPDPALPPQDTVLIEEYLTGAEYSAELIDLSVVGVTRKLLGGEPFFLETGHDFPAPLRAADRDALGELAIAAVRALGLGWGGAHVELRYSAAGRACVVEVNPRLAGGMIPRAVQEATGIDMIFHVVAAAADRPEPLRPRAGRAASIRFLVAGEEGTLTGVRGVAEATRLPGVVEVGIMAQSGQQVVLRHSFRDRLGYVIASAATNAEAAGIADAALALLAPCVTEVTAERAAAS
;
A
#
# COMPACT_ATOMS: atom_id res chain seq x y z
N MET A 1 13.50 -23.24 -24.33
CA MET A 1 13.24 -21.85 -24.68
C MET A 1 14.05 -20.97 -23.73
N THR A 2 15.10 -20.38 -24.18
CA THR A 2 15.98 -19.48 -23.41
C THR A 2 15.35 -18.10 -23.35
N GLY A 3 14.26 -17.92 -22.56
CA GLY A 3 13.67 -16.61 -22.30
C GLY A 3 14.56 -15.81 -21.34
N ALA A 4 14.60 -14.48 -21.50
CA ALA A 4 15.30 -13.60 -20.57
C ALA A 4 14.62 -13.60 -19.19
N TRP A 5 15.40 -13.36 -18.14
CA TRP A 5 14.90 -13.31 -16.77
C TRP A 5 14.28 -11.97 -16.40
N LEU A 6 13.18 -12.01 -15.67
CA LEU A 6 12.74 -10.93 -14.80
C LEU A 6 13.07 -11.32 -13.35
N VAL A 7 13.97 -10.59 -12.73
CA VAL A 7 14.39 -10.82 -11.36
C VAL A 7 13.46 -10.04 -10.41
N LEU A 8 12.85 -10.76 -9.48
CA LEU A 8 12.03 -10.21 -8.40
C LEU A 8 12.82 -10.29 -7.09
N VAL A 9 13.10 -9.14 -6.48
CA VAL A 9 13.82 -9.06 -5.20
C VAL A 9 12.81 -9.06 -4.07
N GLU A 10 12.66 -10.18 -3.38
CA GLU A 10 11.61 -10.41 -2.38
C GLU A 10 10.20 -10.18 -2.95
N SER A 11 9.21 -10.33 -2.12
CA SER A 11 7.82 -10.13 -2.51
C SER A 11 7.04 -9.55 -1.34
N ASN A 12 5.87 -8.98 -1.62
CA ASN A 12 4.91 -8.79 -0.55
C ASN A 12 4.21 -10.12 -0.24
N THR A 13 3.80 -10.28 1.00
CA THR A 13 3.09 -11.48 1.47
C THR A 13 1.59 -11.45 1.17
N THR A 14 1.07 -10.35 0.59
CA THR A 14 -0.35 -10.15 0.32
C THR A 14 -0.78 -10.56 -1.09
N GLY A 15 0.11 -11.16 -1.88
CA GLY A 15 -0.23 -11.81 -3.15
C GLY A 15 0.10 -11.03 -4.42
N SER A 16 0.45 -9.74 -4.37
CA SER A 16 0.77 -9.00 -5.61
C SER A 16 2.05 -9.50 -6.28
N GLY A 17 3.01 -10.08 -5.54
CA GLY A 17 4.20 -10.71 -6.13
C GLY A 17 3.88 -11.82 -7.12
N ARG A 18 2.84 -12.63 -6.83
CA ARG A 18 2.31 -13.63 -7.77
C ARG A 18 1.87 -13.00 -9.09
N LEU A 19 1.25 -11.82 -9.03
CA LEU A 19 0.79 -11.09 -10.21
C LEU A 19 1.98 -10.54 -11.03
N PHE A 20 3.06 -10.11 -10.37
CA PHE A 20 4.30 -9.72 -11.06
C PHE A 20 4.88 -10.88 -11.87
N CYS A 21 4.93 -12.08 -11.29
CA CYS A 21 5.36 -13.29 -12.00
C CYS A 21 4.46 -13.61 -13.22
N SER A 22 3.15 -13.49 -13.04
CA SER A 22 2.19 -13.69 -14.13
C SER A 22 2.38 -12.68 -15.25
N CYS A 23 2.63 -11.40 -14.93
CA CYS A 23 2.91 -10.35 -15.91
C CYS A 23 4.23 -10.60 -16.64
N ALA A 24 5.28 -11.07 -15.95
CA ALA A 24 6.53 -11.47 -16.58
C ALA A 24 6.31 -12.57 -17.63
N ARG A 25 5.56 -13.61 -17.28
CA ARG A 25 5.22 -14.70 -18.22
C ARG A 25 4.42 -14.20 -19.44
N ARG A 26 3.49 -13.26 -19.25
CA ARG A 26 2.74 -12.62 -20.36
C ARG A 26 3.66 -11.84 -21.32
N LEU A 27 4.78 -11.30 -20.83
CA LEU A 27 5.81 -10.65 -21.63
C LEU A 27 6.80 -11.64 -22.26
N GLY A 28 6.62 -12.97 -22.07
CA GLY A 28 7.53 -13.99 -22.52
C GLY A 28 8.85 -14.05 -21.72
N LEU A 29 8.86 -13.47 -20.51
CA LEU A 29 9.99 -13.50 -19.58
C LEU A 29 9.87 -14.66 -18.59
N ARG A 30 11.00 -15.12 -18.08
CA ARG A 30 11.08 -16.09 -16.99
C ARG A 30 11.16 -15.35 -15.66
N PRO A 31 10.13 -15.41 -14.79
CA PRO A 31 10.25 -14.83 -13.46
C PRO A 31 11.18 -15.67 -12.58
N VAL A 32 12.07 -15.03 -11.85
CA VAL A 32 12.87 -15.64 -10.78
C VAL A 32 12.75 -14.79 -9.51
N LEU A 33 12.47 -15.45 -8.39
CA LEU A 33 12.44 -14.78 -7.08
C LEU A 33 13.80 -14.95 -6.39
N LEU A 34 14.44 -13.83 -6.06
CA LEU A 34 15.54 -13.78 -5.12
C LEU A 34 15.01 -13.41 -3.74
N ALA A 35 15.20 -14.25 -2.75
CA ALA A 35 14.70 -14.03 -1.41
C ALA A 35 15.64 -14.62 -0.36
N ARG A 36 15.64 -14.05 0.86
CA ARG A 36 16.34 -14.65 2.00
C ARG A 36 15.72 -15.98 2.42
N ASP A 37 14.39 -16.03 2.35
CA ASP A 37 13.61 -17.23 2.66
C ASP A 37 12.43 -17.34 1.67
N PRO A 38 12.58 -18.06 0.55
CA PRO A 38 11.53 -18.25 -0.44
C PRO A 38 10.28 -18.97 0.10
N ALA A 39 10.41 -19.76 1.18
CA ALA A 39 9.27 -20.47 1.78
C ALA A 39 8.21 -19.53 2.39
N ARG A 40 8.57 -18.28 2.66
CA ARG A 40 7.62 -17.23 3.08
C ARG A 40 6.59 -16.87 2.00
N TYR A 41 6.78 -17.32 0.77
CA TYR A 41 5.94 -17.00 -0.39
C TYR A 41 5.30 -18.26 -0.98
N PRO A 42 4.15 -18.72 -0.46
CA PRO A 42 3.55 -20.01 -0.86
C PRO A 42 3.28 -20.12 -2.37
N TYR A 43 3.05 -19.00 -3.07
CA TYR A 43 2.82 -18.99 -4.51
C TYR A 43 4.05 -19.44 -5.31
N VAL A 44 5.25 -19.37 -4.74
CA VAL A 44 6.50 -19.81 -5.41
C VAL A 44 6.43 -21.28 -5.74
N ALA A 45 6.06 -22.10 -4.76
CA ALA A 45 5.86 -23.55 -4.97
C ALA A 45 4.58 -23.85 -5.76
N ALA A 46 3.47 -23.12 -5.47
CA ALA A 46 2.18 -23.37 -6.13
C ALA A 46 2.18 -23.08 -7.64
N ASP A 47 2.97 -22.11 -8.10
CA ASP A 47 3.03 -21.68 -9.50
C ASP A 47 4.33 -22.09 -10.20
N ASP A 48 5.15 -22.93 -9.56
CA ASP A 48 6.46 -23.36 -10.08
C ASP A 48 7.33 -22.16 -10.52
N ILE A 49 7.53 -21.22 -9.58
CA ILE A 49 8.37 -20.05 -9.80
C ILE A 49 9.82 -20.40 -9.46
N GLU A 50 10.72 -20.17 -10.42
CA GLU A 50 12.17 -20.29 -10.17
C GLU A 50 12.56 -19.35 -9.01
N HIS A 51 13.43 -19.83 -8.12
CA HIS A 51 13.86 -19.02 -6.98
C HIS A 51 15.30 -19.32 -6.57
N ARG A 52 15.93 -18.38 -5.89
CA ARG A 52 17.26 -18.50 -5.30
C ARG A 52 17.27 -17.87 -3.91
N VAL A 53 17.98 -18.50 -2.99
CA VAL A 53 18.30 -17.89 -1.71
C VAL A 53 19.42 -16.87 -1.93
N ALA A 54 19.20 -15.61 -1.52
CA ALA A 54 20.16 -14.54 -1.74
C ALA A 54 20.14 -13.53 -0.58
N ASP A 55 21.24 -12.81 -0.39
CA ASP A 55 21.23 -11.63 0.48
C ASP A 55 20.55 -10.45 -0.22
N THR A 56 19.24 -10.35 -0.01
CA THR A 56 18.40 -9.28 -0.58
C THR A 56 18.48 -7.97 0.19
N GLY A 57 19.25 -7.90 1.29
CA GLY A 57 19.48 -6.69 2.06
C GLY A 57 20.44 -5.71 1.40
N SER A 58 21.18 -6.15 0.39
CA SER A 58 22.12 -5.34 -0.35
C SER A 58 22.02 -5.54 -1.85
N ALA A 59 22.29 -4.48 -2.64
CA ALA A 59 22.38 -4.60 -4.09
C ALA A 59 23.52 -5.53 -4.52
N ALA A 60 24.62 -5.59 -3.74
CA ALA A 60 25.73 -6.48 -4.01
C ALA A 60 25.33 -7.95 -3.96
N GLY A 61 24.57 -8.36 -2.93
CA GLY A 61 24.06 -9.72 -2.80
C GLY A 61 23.05 -10.09 -3.92
N VAL A 62 22.21 -9.14 -4.33
CA VAL A 62 21.31 -9.31 -5.49
C VAL A 62 22.11 -9.50 -6.79
N LEU A 63 23.14 -8.67 -7.02
CA LEU A 63 24.00 -8.75 -8.20
C LEU A 63 24.82 -10.06 -8.23
N GLU A 64 25.27 -10.56 -7.08
CA GLU A 64 25.94 -11.86 -6.97
C GLU A 64 25.00 -12.98 -7.40
N ALA A 65 23.78 -13.04 -6.86
CA ALA A 65 22.78 -14.02 -7.25
C ALA A 65 22.37 -13.92 -8.74
N CYS A 66 22.41 -12.73 -9.32
CA CYS A 66 22.16 -12.52 -10.74
C CYS A 66 23.24 -13.14 -11.64
N ARG A 67 24.50 -13.21 -11.20
CA ARG A 67 25.60 -13.83 -11.99
C ARG A 67 25.43 -15.34 -12.15
N ASP A 68 24.70 -15.97 -11.22
CA ASP A 68 24.44 -17.42 -11.25
C ASP A 68 23.24 -17.79 -12.13
N LEU A 69 22.59 -16.81 -12.75
CA LEU A 69 21.48 -17.05 -13.68
C LEU A 69 22.00 -17.23 -15.11
N ASP A 70 21.64 -18.36 -15.73
CA ASP A 70 21.97 -18.61 -17.13
C ASP A 70 21.16 -17.69 -18.06
N GLY A 71 21.84 -16.93 -18.91
CA GLY A 71 21.20 -16.10 -19.94
C GLY A 71 21.07 -14.63 -19.57
N THR A 72 20.20 -13.92 -20.26
CA THR A 72 20.04 -12.45 -20.16
C THR A 72 19.07 -12.08 -19.06
N ILE A 73 19.40 -11.07 -18.27
CA ILE A 73 18.47 -10.40 -17.33
C ILE A 73 17.83 -9.23 -18.06
N ALA A 74 16.52 -9.27 -18.23
CA ALA A 74 15.73 -8.23 -18.89
C ALA A 74 15.30 -7.12 -17.92
N GLY A 75 15.18 -7.43 -16.62
CA GLY A 75 14.75 -6.46 -15.62
C GLY A 75 14.95 -6.95 -14.20
N VAL A 76 15.06 -6.01 -13.27
CA VAL A 76 15.10 -6.26 -11.83
C VAL A 76 14.08 -5.35 -11.15
N THR A 77 13.18 -5.90 -10.36
CA THR A 77 12.14 -5.12 -9.65
C THR A 77 11.73 -5.80 -8.34
N SER A 78 10.84 -5.18 -7.60
CA SER A 78 10.23 -5.76 -6.40
C SER A 78 8.76 -5.36 -6.30
N SER A 79 7.92 -6.29 -5.81
CA SER A 79 6.55 -5.99 -5.41
C SER A 79 6.44 -5.50 -3.96
N SER A 80 7.55 -5.54 -3.21
CA SER A 80 7.62 -5.14 -1.80
C SER A 80 8.30 -3.78 -1.65
N GLU A 81 7.61 -2.83 -1.03
CA GLU A 81 8.14 -1.48 -0.77
C GLU A 81 9.48 -1.46 -0.01
N TYR A 82 9.77 -2.52 0.75
CA TYR A 82 11.01 -2.64 1.50
C TYR A 82 12.23 -2.91 0.62
N PHE A 83 12.02 -3.41 -0.60
CA PHE A 83 13.10 -3.87 -1.49
C PHE A 83 13.17 -3.14 -2.83
N ILE A 84 12.29 -2.16 -3.08
CA ILE A 84 12.31 -1.38 -4.33
C ILE A 84 13.64 -0.62 -4.49
N ALA A 85 14.15 0.00 -3.43
CA ALA A 85 15.42 0.71 -3.50
C ALA A 85 16.59 -0.24 -3.80
N THR A 86 16.65 -1.41 -3.13
CA THR A 86 17.68 -2.43 -3.37
C THR A 86 17.59 -2.99 -4.79
N SER A 87 16.37 -3.28 -5.27
CA SER A 87 16.17 -3.75 -6.65
C SER A 87 16.56 -2.68 -7.68
N ALA A 88 16.28 -1.41 -7.41
CA ALA A 88 16.66 -0.28 -8.27
C ALA A 88 18.19 -0.11 -8.34
N GLU A 89 18.90 -0.24 -7.21
CA GLU A 89 20.38 -0.22 -7.20
C GLU A 89 20.97 -1.40 -7.98
N ALA A 90 20.42 -2.60 -7.83
CA ALA A 90 20.87 -3.75 -8.59
C ALA A 90 20.60 -3.57 -10.09
N ALA A 91 19.42 -3.06 -10.48
CA ALA A 91 19.08 -2.73 -11.87
C ALA A 91 20.05 -1.69 -12.44
N ARG A 92 20.37 -0.63 -11.67
CA ARG A 92 21.38 0.38 -12.04
C ARG A 92 22.74 -0.27 -12.29
N GLY A 93 23.15 -1.19 -11.42
CA GLY A 93 24.43 -1.92 -11.57
C GLY A 93 24.48 -2.80 -12.82
N LEU A 94 23.33 -3.22 -13.36
CA LEU A 94 23.21 -3.99 -14.60
C LEU A 94 22.92 -3.12 -15.83
N GLY A 95 22.80 -1.79 -15.69
CA GLY A 95 22.43 -0.89 -16.78
C GLY A 95 20.98 -1.04 -17.25
N LEU A 96 20.08 -1.52 -16.39
CA LEU A 96 18.66 -1.76 -16.68
C LEU A 96 17.78 -0.59 -16.20
N PRO A 97 16.56 -0.41 -16.75
CA PRO A 97 15.63 0.60 -16.28
C PRO A 97 15.31 0.47 -14.78
N HIS A 98 15.27 1.60 -14.08
CA HIS A 98 15.02 1.63 -12.65
C HIS A 98 14.53 3.01 -12.19
N PRO A 99 13.77 3.12 -11.06
CA PRO A 99 13.57 4.40 -10.38
C PRO A 99 14.89 4.85 -9.71
N ASP A 100 15.00 6.14 -9.40
CA ASP A 100 16.13 6.62 -8.59
C ASP A 100 16.09 5.97 -7.19
N PRO A 101 17.08 5.13 -6.82
CA PRO A 101 17.08 4.41 -5.55
C PRO A 101 17.20 5.33 -4.34
N ASP A 102 17.84 6.49 -4.47
CA ASP A 102 18.00 7.44 -3.36
C ASP A 102 16.70 8.19 -3.12
N ALA A 103 15.98 8.58 -4.17
CA ALA A 103 14.62 9.12 -4.08
C ALA A 103 13.65 8.10 -3.45
N VAL A 104 13.72 6.83 -3.85
CA VAL A 104 12.90 5.75 -3.27
C VAL A 104 13.19 5.59 -1.78
N ARG A 105 14.46 5.60 -1.34
CA ARG A 105 14.81 5.52 0.08
C ARG A 105 14.32 6.73 0.87
N ALA A 106 14.51 7.94 0.33
CA ALA A 106 14.06 9.16 0.97
C ALA A 106 12.55 9.18 1.21
N CYS A 107 11.77 8.56 0.32
CA CYS A 107 10.31 8.44 0.47
C CYS A 107 9.87 7.55 1.65
N ARG A 108 10.74 6.74 2.23
CA ARG A 108 10.38 5.94 3.42
C ARG A 108 10.40 6.75 4.71
N ASP A 109 11.04 7.91 4.70
CA ASP A 109 11.06 8.86 5.80
C ASP A 109 10.02 9.97 5.55
N LYS A 110 8.93 9.95 6.32
CA LYS A 110 7.85 10.92 6.20
C LYS A 110 8.30 12.35 6.54
N HIS A 111 9.31 12.51 7.41
CA HIS A 111 9.88 13.83 7.71
C HIS A 111 10.66 14.35 6.49
N ALA A 112 11.49 13.52 5.88
CA ALA A 112 12.20 13.87 4.64
C ALA A 112 11.23 14.22 3.50
N GLN A 113 10.13 13.47 3.35
CA GLN A 113 9.07 13.81 2.40
C GLN A 113 8.49 15.20 2.66
N ARG A 114 8.12 15.50 3.92
CA ARG A 114 7.55 16.82 4.28
C ARG A 114 8.52 17.96 3.96
N ALA A 115 9.80 17.79 4.30
CA ALA A 115 10.82 18.77 4.01
C ALA A 115 11.01 19.02 2.51
N ALA A 116 10.98 17.95 1.70
CA ALA A 116 11.10 18.07 0.25
C ALA A 116 9.86 18.74 -0.38
N LEU A 117 8.64 18.34 0.01
CA LEU A 117 7.39 18.93 -0.46
C LEU A 117 7.33 20.43 -0.10
N SER A 118 7.65 20.79 1.14
CA SER A 118 7.64 22.19 1.59
C SER A 118 8.63 23.05 0.83
N ARG A 119 9.85 22.56 0.58
CA ARG A 119 10.87 23.27 -0.22
C ARG A 119 10.42 23.49 -1.66
N ALA A 120 9.66 22.56 -2.21
CA ALA A 120 9.12 22.64 -3.57
C ALA A 120 7.81 23.47 -3.65
N GLY A 121 7.29 23.96 -2.55
CA GLY A 121 6.01 24.68 -2.50
C GLY A 121 4.80 23.77 -2.72
N VAL A 122 4.95 22.45 -2.58
CA VAL A 122 3.85 21.49 -2.70
C VAL A 122 3.06 21.46 -1.41
N SER A 123 1.74 21.60 -1.53
CA SER A 123 0.83 21.65 -0.40
C SER A 123 0.86 20.35 0.42
N CYS A 124 1.20 20.47 1.70
CA CYS A 124 1.16 19.40 2.68
C CYS A 124 0.65 19.95 4.04
N PRO A 125 0.28 19.08 5.02
CA PRO A 125 -0.12 19.56 6.36
C PRO A 125 1.02 20.31 7.04
N ALA A 126 0.70 21.25 7.94
CA ALA A 126 1.66 21.78 8.89
C ALA A 126 2.21 20.63 9.73
N TYR A 127 3.53 20.61 9.98
CA TYR A 127 4.17 19.46 10.63
C TYR A 127 5.34 19.87 11.52
N ALA A 128 5.68 18.98 12.45
CA ALA A 128 6.92 19.01 13.22
C ALA A 128 7.38 17.58 13.52
N ALA A 129 8.70 17.35 13.55
CA ALA A 129 9.27 16.14 14.09
C ALA A 129 9.43 16.29 15.62
N ALA A 130 9.37 15.17 16.35
CA ALA A 130 9.61 15.10 17.78
C ALA A 130 10.27 13.77 18.16
N HIS A 131 11.17 13.83 19.17
CA HIS A 131 11.92 12.68 19.66
C HIS A 131 11.55 12.30 21.10
N ALA A 132 10.62 13.04 21.72
CA ALA A 132 10.15 12.80 23.07
C ALA A 132 8.66 13.21 23.22
N PRO A 133 7.91 12.59 24.18
CA PRO A 133 6.51 12.89 24.38
C PRO A 133 6.20 14.36 24.69
N ASP A 134 7.05 15.04 25.49
CA ASP A 134 6.86 16.44 25.83
C ASP A 134 7.18 17.39 24.66
N GLU A 135 8.19 17.06 23.87
CA GLU A 135 8.50 17.80 22.62
C GLU A 135 7.35 17.72 21.63
N ALA A 136 6.77 16.52 21.48
CA ALA A 136 5.61 16.27 20.64
C ALA A 136 4.38 17.06 21.11
N ALA A 137 4.11 17.11 22.42
CA ALA A 137 3.02 17.87 22.98
C ALA A 137 3.20 19.39 22.76
N ALA A 138 4.43 19.90 22.88
CA ALA A 138 4.75 21.30 22.58
C ALA A 138 4.60 21.61 21.09
N ALA A 139 5.00 20.69 20.20
CA ALA A 139 4.79 20.83 18.76
C ALA A 139 3.29 20.85 18.41
N ALA A 140 2.51 19.96 18.99
CA ALA A 140 1.06 19.91 18.80
C ALA A 140 0.37 21.21 19.23
N ALA A 141 0.80 21.79 20.35
CA ALA A 141 0.27 23.07 20.80
C ALA A 141 0.57 24.24 19.83
N ARG A 142 1.71 24.21 19.14
CA ARG A 142 2.06 25.23 18.11
C ARG A 142 1.28 25.02 16.82
N ILE A 143 1.07 23.75 16.39
CA ILE A 143 0.31 23.41 15.17
C ILE A 143 -1.18 23.73 15.38
N GLY A 144 -1.70 23.43 16.56
CA GLY A 144 -3.11 23.55 16.90
C GLY A 144 -3.86 22.21 16.83
N TYR A 145 -4.61 21.91 17.91
CA TYR A 145 -5.42 20.68 17.97
C TYR A 145 -6.67 20.75 17.08
N PRO A 146 -7.13 19.63 16.54
CA PRO A 146 -6.56 18.29 16.66
C PRO A 146 -5.33 18.09 15.75
N VAL A 147 -4.44 17.18 16.16
CA VAL A 147 -3.25 16.78 15.41
C VAL A 147 -3.23 15.28 15.16
N VAL A 148 -2.47 14.85 14.14
CA VAL A 148 -2.15 13.44 13.89
C VAL A 148 -0.72 13.19 14.38
N VAL A 149 -0.56 12.17 15.22
CA VAL A 149 0.74 11.61 15.60
C VAL A 149 0.99 10.36 14.78
N LYS A 150 2.15 10.28 14.11
CA LYS A 150 2.53 9.11 13.31
C LYS A 150 4.03 8.84 13.37
N PRO A 151 4.48 7.57 13.30
CA PRO A 151 5.89 7.23 13.15
C PRO A 151 6.49 7.88 11.91
N ALA A 152 7.77 8.29 11.97
CA ALA A 152 8.48 8.85 10.82
C ALA A 152 8.66 7.81 9.72
N SER A 153 8.83 6.54 10.07
CA SER A 153 8.86 5.41 9.13
C SER A 153 7.80 4.36 9.49
N GLY A 154 7.32 3.63 8.51
CA GLY A 154 6.26 2.62 8.69
C GLY A 154 5.20 2.71 7.59
N THR A 155 4.25 1.78 7.62
CA THR A 155 3.21 1.62 6.59
C THR A 155 1.88 1.16 7.21
N GLY A 156 0.78 1.27 6.46
CA GLY A 156 -0.51 0.68 6.81
C GLY A 156 -1.19 1.26 8.06
N SER A 157 -0.99 2.54 8.33
CA SER A 157 -1.55 3.28 9.48
C SER A 157 -1.18 2.71 10.87
N ILE A 158 -0.12 1.89 10.95
CA ILE A 158 0.35 1.35 12.24
C ILE A 158 0.83 2.51 13.12
N ALA A 159 0.34 2.56 14.36
CA ALA A 159 0.63 3.59 15.35
C ALA A 159 0.26 5.03 14.94
N VAL A 160 -0.58 5.22 13.92
CA VAL A 160 -1.13 6.54 13.57
C VAL A 160 -2.33 6.83 14.44
N ARG A 161 -2.35 8.01 15.09
CA ARG A 161 -3.41 8.40 16.05
C ARG A 161 -3.83 9.86 15.86
N LEU A 162 -5.14 10.08 15.86
CA LEU A 162 -5.72 11.42 16.03
C LEU A 162 -5.70 11.80 17.51
N CYS A 163 -5.11 12.95 17.82
CA CYS A 163 -4.93 13.44 19.18
C CYS A 163 -5.57 14.84 19.33
N ARG A 164 -6.39 15.01 20.39
CA ARG A 164 -7.13 16.23 20.68
C ARG A 164 -6.60 16.97 21.92
N THR A 165 -5.68 16.32 22.65
CA THR A 165 -5.09 16.85 23.88
C THR A 165 -3.61 16.48 23.98
N ALA A 166 -2.85 17.25 24.78
CA ALA A 166 -1.45 16.95 25.06
C ALA A 166 -1.23 15.56 25.69
N GLY A 167 -2.16 15.10 26.55
CA GLY A 167 -2.10 13.77 27.15
C GLY A 167 -2.21 12.66 26.09
N GLN A 168 -3.12 12.82 25.11
CA GLN A 168 -3.26 11.87 24.00
C GLN A 168 -2.02 11.85 23.10
N VAL A 169 -1.39 13.01 22.87
CA VAL A 169 -0.14 13.11 22.10
C VAL A 169 0.97 12.31 22.79
N ARG A 170 1.19 12.51 24.10
CA ARG A 170 2.21 11.79 24.86
C ARG A 170 2.00 10.27 24.77
N ALA A 171 0.77 9.82 25.06
CA ALA A 171 0.42 8.40 25.00
C ALA A 171 0.61 7.80 23.60
N ALA A 172 0.30 8.58 22.52
CA ALA A 172 0.51 8.12 21.15
C ALA A 172 2.00 7.99 20.80
N VAL A 173 2.85 8.90 21.27
CA VAL A 173 4.31 8.82 21.10
C VAL A 173 4.90 7.63 21.85
N GLU A 174 4.53 7.44 23.11
CA GLU A 174 4.96 6.29 23.92
C GLU A 174 4.57 4.97 23.26
N TYR A 175 3.34 4.89 22.74
CA TYR A 175 2.88 3.72 22.00
C TYR A 175 3.69 3.49 20.71
N ALA A 176 3.98 4.53 19.93
CA ALA A 176 4.75 4.42 18.70
C ALA A 176 6.19 3.93 18.96
N PHE A 177 6.82 4.41 20.04
CA PHE A 177 8.20 4.03 20.39
C PHE A 177 8.28 2.62 21.01
N ALA A 178 7.25 2.19 21.71
CA ALA A 178 7.19 0.87 22.36
C ALA A 178 6.52 -0.20 21.48
N SER A 179 6.06 0.14 20.26
CA SER A 179 5.25 -0.78 19.46
C SER A 179 6.02 -2.05 19.08
N PRO A 180 5.51 -3.23 19.44
CA PRO A 180 6.12 -4.50 19.09
C PRO A 180 5.77 -4.98 17.67
N ASP A 181 5.08 -4.17 16.86
CA ASP A 181 4.63 -4.57 15.54
C ASP A 181 5.84 -4.77 14.62
N PRO A 182 6.06 -5.98 14.07
CA PRO A 182 7.24 -6.29 13.25
C PRO A 182 7.26 -5.54 11.91
N ALA A 183 6.14 -4.93 11.49
CA ALA A 183 6.10 -4.07 10.30
C ALA A 183 6.45 -2.60 10.61
N LEU A 184 6.60 -2.27 11.89
CA LEU A 184 7.06 -0.97 12.34
C LEU A 184 8.51 -1.14 12.84
N PRO A 185 9.53 -0.62 12.11
CA PRO A 185 10.89 -0.65 12.62
C PRO A 185 10.99 0.16 13.93
N PRO A 186 12.01 -0.06 14.76
CA PRO A 186 12.23 0.78 15.93
C PRO A 186 12.17 2.27 15.58
N GLN A 187 11.41 3.03 16.34
CA GLN A 187 11.20 4.46 16.14
C GLN A 187 11.97 5.26 17.19
N ASP A 188 12.60 6.33 16.75
CA ASP A 188 13.18 7.39 17.60
C ASP A 188 12.58 8.75 17.25
N THR A 189 11.73 8.79 16.23
CA THR A 189 11.15 10.01 15.67
C THR A 189 9.69 9.76 15.32
N VAL A 190 8.85 10.70 15.72
CA VAL A 190 7.45 10.81 15.29
C VAL A 190 7.21 12.13 14.58
N LEU A 191 6.23 12.16 13.67
CA LEU A 191 5.67 13.38 13.12
C LEU A 191 4.39 13.75 13.85
N ILE A 192 4.27 15.05 14.13
CA ILE A 192 3.06 15.69 14.56
C ILE A 192 2.55 16.54 13.41
N GLU A 193 1.34 16.29 12.95
CA GLU A 193 0.79 16.97 11.77
C GLU A 193 -0.58 17.59 12.03
N GLU A 194 -0.87 18.66 11.30
CA GLU A 194 -2.22 19.21 11.18
C GLU A 194 -3.21 18.11 10.78
N TYR A 195 -4.33 17.99 11.50
CA TYR A 195 -5.39 17.07 11.10
C TYR A 195 -6.20 17.66 9.94
N LEU A 196 -6.11 17.02 8.79
CA LEU A 196 -6.90 17.37 7.61
C LEU A 196 -8.28 16.72 7.71
N THR A 197 -9.33 17.52 7.85
CA THR A 197 -10.70 17.03 8.16
C THR A 197 -11.49 16.54 6.95
N GLY A 198 -11.04 16.83 5.72
CA GLY A 198 -11.72 16.43 4.50
C GLY A 198 -11.59 14.95 4.17
N ALA A 199 -12.30 14.54 3.12
CA ALA A 199 -12.22 13.18 2.61
C ALA A 199 -10.79 12.83 2.14
N GLU A 200 -10.45 11.55 2.24
CA GLU A 200 -9.16 11.02 1.80
C GLU A 200 -9.26 10.40 0.42
N TYR A 201 -8.25 10.68 -0.37
CA TYR A 201 -8.10 10.21 -1.74
C TYR A 201 -6.68 9.68 -1.96
N SER A 202 -6.49 8.97 -3.05
CA SER A 202 -5.17 8.71 -3.59
C SER A 202 -5.15 8.87 -5.10
N ALA A 203 -4.05 9.41 -5.61
CA ALA A 203 -3.77 9.40 -7.05
C ALA A 203 -2.85 8.22 -7.35
N GLU A 204 -3.25 7.45 -8.35
CA GLU A 204 -2.51 6.29 -8.84
C GLU A 204 -1.76 6.68 -10.11
N LEU A 205 -0.44 6.55 -10.11
CA LEU A 205 0.40 6.96 -11.23
C LEU A 205 1.22 5.79 -11.77
N ILE A 206 1.43 5.84 -13.09
CA ILE A 206 2.51 5.14 -13.79
C ILE A 206 3.40 6.21 -14.40
N ASP A 207 4.66 6.23 -14.03
CA ASP A 207 5.59 7.32 -14.33
C ASP A 207 5.02 8.67 -13.83
N LEU A 208 4.87 9.65 -14.72
CA LEU A 208 4.21 10.93 -14.42
C LEU A 208 2.78 11.02 -14.98
N SER A 209 2.20 9.88 -15.36
CA SER A 209 0.84 9.82 -15.88
C SER A 209 -0.13 9.38 -14.80
N VAL A 210 -1.12 10.21 -14.49
CA VAL A 210 -2.21 9.86 -13.56
C VAL A 210 -3.15 8.86 -14.23
N VAL A 211 -3.21 7.65 -13.70
CA VAL A 211 -4.17 6.61 -14.13
C VAL A 211 -5.57 6.94 -13.64
N GLY A 212 -5.66 7.48 -12.42
CA GLY A 212 -6.89 7.96 -11.85
C GLY A 212 -6.76 8.30 -10.37
N VAL A 213 -7.87 8.75 -9.79
CA VAL A 213 -7.98 9.10 -8.37
C VAL A 213 -8.94 8.13 -7.70
N THR A 214 -8.53 7.56 -6.58
CA THR A 214 -9.31 6.66 -5.72
C THR A 214 -9.85 7.43 -4.52
N ARG A 215 -11.09 7.19 -4.10
CA ARG A 215 -11.60 7.61 -2.79
C ARG A 215 -11.27 6.53 -1.78
N LYS A 216 -10.70 6.92 -0.63
CA LYS A 216 -10.41 6.02 0.49
C LYS A 216 -11.50 6.18 1.55
N LEU A 217 -12.09 5.10 1.99
CA LEU A 217 -13.07 5.06 3.07
C LEU A 217 -12.36 4.67 4.35
N LEU A 218 -12.50 5.51 5.37
CA LEU A 218 -11.87 5.30 6.67
C LEU A 218 -12.91 4.85 7.70
N GLY A 219 -12.48 4.02 8.64
CA GLY A 219 -13.24 3.65 9.83
C GLY A 219 -13.30 4.78 10.87
N GLY A 220 -13.78 4.43 12.05
CA GLY A 220 -13.96 5.40 13.14
C GLY A 220 -12.66 5.96 13.73
N GLU A 221 -12.73 7.22 14.16
CA GLU A 221 -11.68 7.85 14.96
C GLU A 221 -11.44 7.10 16.30
N PRO A 222 -10.26 7.15 16.87
CA PRO A 222 -9.09 7.96 16.49
C PRO A 222 -8.12 7.27 15.51
N PHE A 223 -8.53 6.19 14.87
CA PHE A 223 -7.73 5.37 13.98
C PHE A 223 -8.01 5.71 12.51
N PHE A 224 -7.06 5.37 11.65
CA PHE A 224 -7.16 5.61 10.20
C PHE A 224 -7.20 4.28 9.43
N LEU A 225 -7.95 3.31 9.95
CA LEU A 225 -8.16 2.03 9.28
C LEU A 225 -9.02 2.24 8.02
N GLU A 226 -8.47 1.90 6.88
CA GLU A 226 -9.22 1.93 5.62
C GLU A 226 -10.19 0.76 5.56
N THR A 227 -11.46 1.06 5.34
CA THR A 227 -12.58 0.11 5.25
C THR A 227 -13.02 -0.17 3.83
N GLY A 228 -12.54 0.61 2.87
CA GLY A 228 -12.85 0.40 1.45
C GLY A 228 -12.28 1.47 0.55
N HIS A 229 -12.48 1.27 -0.75
CA HIS A 229 -12.05 2.18 -1.81
C HIS A 229 -13.09 2.24 -2.91
N ASP A 230 -13.27 3.43 -3.52
CA ASP A 230 -14.09 3.61 -4.71
C ASP A 230 -13.24 4.22 -5.84
N PHE A 231 -13.22 3.58 -7.00
CA PHE A 231 -12.49 4.04 -8.17
C PHE A 231 -13.38 4.08 -9.43
N PRO A 232 -13.32 5.15 -10.27
CA PRO A 232 -12.66 6.42 -9.97
C PRO A 232 -13.35 7.13 -8.80
N ALA A 233 -12.65 8.01 -8.09
CA ALA A 233 -13.27 8.80 -7.02
C ALA A 233 -14.51 9.56 -7.54
N PRO A 234 -15.62 9.59 -6.78
CA PRO A 234 -16.85 10.29 -7.18
C PRO A 234 -16.70 11.81 -7.01
N LEU A 235 -15.80 12.39 -7.79
CA LEU A 235 -15.48 13.81 -7.81
C LEU A 235 -15.83 14.42 -9.17
N ARG A 236 -16.00 15.74 -9.20
CA ARG A 236 -16.06 16.50 -10.47
C ARG A 236 -14.72 16.35 -11.20
N ALA A 237 -14.74 16.43 -12.53
CA ALA A 237 -13.52 16.29 -13.33
C ALA A 237 -12.42 17.27 -12.89
N ALA A 238 -12.77 18.55 -12.72
CA ALA A 238 -11.81 19.58 -12.27
C ALA A 238 -11.16 19.27 -10.91
N ASP A 239 -11.91 18.67 -9.97
CA ASP A 239 -11.37 18.32 -8.66
C ASP A 239 -10.42 17.09 -8.77
N ARG A 240 -10.74 16.12 -9.63
CA ARG A 240 -9.84 14.98 -9.93
C ARG A 240 -8.56 15.44 -10.61
N ASP A 241 -8.68 16.35 -11.58
CA ASP A 241 -7.54 16.91 -12.31
C ASP A 241 -6.60 17.66 -11.36
N ALA A 242 -7.16 18.51 -10.49
CA ALA A 242 -6.38 19.24 -9.48
C ALA A 242 -5.65 18.32 -8.49
N LEU A 243 -6.29 17.22 -8.03
CA LEU A 243 -5.62 16.21 -7.21
C LEU A 243 -4.51 15.48 -7.99
N GLY A 244 -4.74 15.19 -9.26
CA GLY A 244 -3.75 14.58 -10.15
C GLY A 244 -2.53 15.48 -10.36
N GLU A 245 -2.73 16.76 -10.61
CA GLU A 245 -1.66 17.75 -10.77
C GLU A 245 -0.84 17.90 -9.48
N LEU A 246 -1.50 17.96 -8.32
CA LEU A 246 -0.84 18.00 -7.02
C LEU A 246 0.00 16.74 -6.79
N ALA A 247 -0.50 15.57 -7.17
CA ALA A 247 0.22 14.32 -7.05
C ALA A 247 1.46 14.29 -7.96
N ILE A 248 1.36 14.74 -9.22
CA ILE A 248 2.51 14.88 -10.13
C ILE A 248 3.56 15.83 -9.56
N ALA A 249 3.13 16.97 -9.02
CA ALA A 249 4.04 17.94 -8.39
C ALA A 249 4.78 17.30 -7.20
N ALA A 250 4.09 16.51 -6.37
CA ALA A 250 4.68 15.79 -5.24
C ALA A 250 5.71 14.75 -5.67
N VAL A 251 5.36 13.92 -6.68
CA VAL A 251 6.25 12.90 -7.24
C VAL A 251 7.53 13.55 -7.78
N ARG A 252 7.41 14.65 -8.53
CA ARG A 252 8.57 15.41 -9.04
C ARG A 252 9.43 16.02 -7.93
N ALA A 253 8.78 16.60 -6.90
CA ALA A 253 9.49 17.21 -5.76
C ALA A 253 10.35 16.22 -4.98
N LEU A 254 10.00 14.93 -5.04
CA LEU A 254 10.72 13.83 -4.39
C LEU A 254 11.74 13.14 -5.31
N GLY A 255 11.93 13.64 -6.55
CA GLY A 255 12.85 13.03 -7.51
C GLY A 255 12.36 11.70 -8.09
N LEU A 256 11.09 11.40 -7.93
CA LEU A 256 10.43 10.24 -8.51
C LEU A 256 9.93 10.59 -9.93
N GLY A 257 9.53 9.60 -10.71
CA GLY A 257 8.96 9.82 -12.05
C GLY A 257 9.11 8.63 -12.97
N TRP A 258 9.50 7.48 -12.40
CA TRP A 258 9.56 6.21 -13.10
C TRP A 258 8.82 5.12 -12.31
N GLY A 259 8.06 4.29 -13.01
CA GLY A 259 7.32 3.18 -12.42
C GLY A 259 6.04 3.60 -11.71
N GLY A 260 5.59 2.81 -10.76
CA GLY A 260 4.36 3.06 -10.01
C GLY A 260 4.55 4.06 -8.88
N ALA A 261 3.59 4.98 -8.71
CA ALA A 261 3.51 5.82 -7.52
C ALA A 261 2.06 5.89 -7.01
N HIS A 262 1.92 5.88 -5.69
CA HIS A 262 0.67 6.02 -4.97
C HIS A 262 0.78 7.24 -4.05
N VAL A 263 -0.01 8.29 -4.33
CA VAL A 263 0.04 9.56 -3.62
C VAL A 263 -1.24 9.75 -2.84
N GLU A 264 -1.15 9.77 -1.52
CA GLU A 264 -2.28 10.01 -0.62
C GLU A 264 -2.53 11.49 -0.43
N LEU A 265 -3.79 11.89 -0.49
CA LEU A 265 -4.24 13.27 -0.54
C LEU A 265 -5.46 13.45 0.38
N ARG A 266 -5.54 14.61 1.06
CA ARG A 266 -6.73 15.00 1.83
C ARG A 266 -7.01 16.48 1.66
N TYR A 267 -8.26 16.86 1.90
CA TYR A 267 -8.63 18.25 2.00
C TYR A 267 -8.52 18.75 3.45
N SER A 268 -7.99 19.96 3.64
CA SER A 268 -8.05 20.68 4.92
C SER A 268 -9.47 21.20 5.17
N ALA A 269 -9.73 21.72 6.38
CA ALA A 269 -10.99 22.38 6.73
C ALA A 269 -11.29 23.59 5.81
N ALA A 270 -10.26 24.26 5.29
CA ALA A 270 -10.37 25.37 4.35
C ALA A 270 -10.54 24.94 2.89
N GLY A 271 -10.71 23.65 2.60
CA GLY A 271 -10.85 23.13 1.24
C GLY A 271 -9.54 23.06 0.44
N ARG A 272 -8.38 23.26 1.08
CA ARG A 272 -7.06 23.12 0.45
C ARG A 272 -6.68 21.65 0.32
N ALA A 273 -6.38 21.18 -0.88
CA ALA A 273 -5.82 19.84 -1.09
C ALA A 273 -4.37 19.78 -0.58
N CYS A 274 -4.02 18.70 0.13
CA CYS A 274 -2.71 18.48 0.72
C CYS A 274 -2.23 17.05 0.45
N VAL A 275 -0.94 16.90 0.21
CA VAL A 275 -0.29 15.59 0.13
C VAL A 275 -0.07 15.04 1.54
N VAL A 276 -0.63 13.85 1.79
CA VAL A 276 -0.49 13.12 3.07
C VAL A 276 0.73 12.20 3.04
N GLU A 277 0.97 11.50 1.93
CA GLU A 277 2.08 10.59 1.77
C GLU A 277 2.32 10.28 0.28
N VAL A 278 3.59 10.07 -0.10
CA VAL A 278 3.96 9.56 -1.41
C VAL A 278 4.65 8.23 -1.24
N ASN A 279 4.12 7.22 -1.88
CA ASN A 279 4.68 5.87 -1.89
C ASN A 279 5.21 5.56 -3.29
N PRO A 280 6.53 5.28 -3.46
CA PRO A 280 7.15 5.00 -4.76
C PRO A 280 6.88 3.56 -5.20
N ARG A 281 5.62 3.17 -5.18
CA ARG A 281 5.09 1.84 -5.55
C ARG A 281 3.62 1.92 -5.91
N LEU A 282 3.11 0.84 -6.47
CA LEU A 282 1.67 0.67 -6.64
C LEU A 282 0.95 0.61 -5.28
N ALA A 283 -0.30 1.06 -5.27
CA ALA A 283 -1.16 1.02 -4.10
C ALA A 283 -1.32 -0.40 -3.53
N GLY A 284 -1.52 -0.48 -2.22
CA GLY A 284 -2.05 -1.66 -1.56
C GLY A 284 -3.58 -1.76 -1.66
N GLY A 285 -4.18 -2.56 -0.76
CA GLY A 285 -5.64 -2.59 -0.57
C GLY A 285 -6.43 -2.93 -1.83
N MET A 286 -5.87 -3.70 -2.75
CA MET A 286 -6.48 -4.12 -4.02
C MET A 286 -6.82 -2.97 -5.00
N ILE A 287 -6.33 -1.74 -4.76
CA ILE A 287 -6.57 -0.58 -5.64
C ILE A 287 -6.15 -0.87 -7.10
N PRO A 288 -4.97 -1.47 -7.41
CA PRO A 288 -4.62 -1.81 -8.79
C PRO A 288 -5.66 -2.74 -9.47
N ARG A 289 -6.31 -3.62 -8.70
CA ARG A 289 -7.38 -4.48 -9.20
C ARG A 289 -8.65 -3.69 -9.52
N ALA A 290 -9.03 -2.74 -8.64
CA ALA A 290 -10.16 -1.84 -8.92
C ALA A 290 -9.90 -0.94 -10.14
N VAL A 291 -8.68 -0.42 -10.28
CA VAL A 291 -8.25 0.33 -11.48
C VAL A 291 -8.41 -0.52 -12.74
N GLN A 292 -7.94 -1.76 -12.71
CA GLN A 292 -8.05 -2.68 -13.84
C GLN A 292 -9.51 -2.97 -14.22
N GLU A 293 -10.38 -3.20 -13.25
CA GLU A 293 -11.81 -3.42 -13.50
C GLU A 293 -12.51 -2.19 -14.09
N ALA A 294 -12.15 -1.01 -13.63
CA ALA A 294 -12.77 0.23 -14.06
C ALA A 294 -12.24 0.73 -15.42
N THR A 295 -10.95 0.57 -15.69
CA THR A 295 -10.29 1.18 -16.86
C THR A 295 -9.70 0.18 -17.84
N GLY A 296 -9.51 -1.07 -17.45
CA GLY A 296 -8.77 -2.07 -18.21
C GLY A 296 -7.24 -1.92 -18.13
N ILE A 297 -6.72 -0.91 -17.41
CA ILE A 297 -5.28 -0.70 -17.23
C ILE A 297 -4.77 -1.66 -16.14
N ASP A 298 -3.91 -2.57 -16.52
CA ASP A 298 -3.18 -3.46 -15.60
C ASP A 298 -1.88 -2.75 -15.15
N MET A 299 -1.97 -2.00 -14.05
CA MET A 299 -0.84 -1.22 -13.52
C MET A 299 0.37 -2.09 -13.19
N ILE A 300 0.16 -3.34 -12.74
CA ILE A 300 1.25 -4.27 -12.43
C ILE A 300 1.98 -4.63 -13.74
N PHE A 301 1.23 -4.91 -14.80
CA PHE A 301 1.82 -5.19 -16.10
C PHE A 301 2.68 -4.03 -16.61
N HIS A 302 2.21 -2.79 -16.49
CA HIS A 302 2.98 -1.61 -16.90
C HIS A 302 4.28 -1.44 -16.13
N VAL A 303 4.28 -1.67 -14.80
CA VAL A 303 5.51 -1.62 -13.98
C VAL A 303 6.48 -2.72 -14.39
N VAL A 304 6.00 -3.94 -14.61
CA VAL A 304 6.82 -5.08 -15.03
C VAL A 304 7.39 -4.87 -16.43
N ALA A 305 6.58 -4.34 -17.35
CA ALA A 305 7.00 -4.03 -18.72
C ALA A 305 8.07 -2.93 -18.74
N ALA A 306 7.89 -1.87 -17.94
CA ALA A 306 8.88 -0.81 -17.80
C ALA A 306 10.20 -1.33 -17.22
N ALA A 307 10.16 -2.20 -16.20
CA ALA A 307 11.36 -2.82 -15.63
C ALA A 307 12.13 -3.68 -16.64
N ALA A 308 11.43 -4.24 -17.64
CA ALA A 308 12.01 -5.06 -18.71
C ALA A 308 12.37 -4.26 -19.96
N ASP A 309 12.41 -2.93 -19.90
CA ASP A 309 12.65 -2.02 -21.02
C ASP A 309 11.64 -2.20 -22.19
N ARG A 310 10.39 -2.50 -21.86
CA ARG A 310 9.27 -2.69 -22.81
C ARG A 310 8.05 -1.87 -22.38
N PRO A 311 8.20 -0.53 -22.20
CA PRO A 311 7.09 0.29 -21.76
C PRO A 311 5.97 0.29 -22.80
N GLU A 312 4.73 0.17 -22.34
CA GLU A 312 3.55 0.22 -23.17
C GLU A 312 2.72 1.47 -22.83
N PRO A 313 2.05 2.08 -23.82
CA PRO A 313 1.19 3.23 -23.58
C PRO A 313 -0.03 2.84 -22.74
N LEU A 314 -0.42 3.70 -21.81
CA LEU A 314 -1.65 3.55 -21.06
C LEU A 314 -2.85 3.75 -21.99
N ARG A 315 -3.71 2.73 -22.10
CA ARG A 315 -4.89 2.75 -22.97
C ARG A 315 -6.14 2.44 -22.15
N PRO A 316 -6.75 3.45 -21.50
CA PRO A 316 -7.97 3.22 -20.74
C PRO A 316 -9.12 2.85 -21.67
N ARG A 317 -9.94 1.88 -21.23
CA ARG A 317 -11.24 1.57 -21.84
C ARG A 317 -12.32 2.47 -21.24
N ALA A 318 -13.44 2.62 -21.93
CA ALA A 318 -14.53 3.45 -21.46
C ALA A 318 -15.11 3.01 -20.10
N GLY A 319 -15.37 4.01 -19.29
CA GLY A 319 -15.59 3.99 -17.87
C GLY A 319 -16.59 3.04 -17.29
N ARG A 320 -16.09 2.19 -16.45
CA ARG A 320 -16.83 1.54 -15.37
C ARG A 320 -16.35 2.14 -14.05
N ALA A 321 -17.04 1.76 -12.97
CA ALA A 321 -16.61 2.01 -11.62
C ALA A 321 -16.33 0.67 -10.91
N ALA A 322 -15.42 0.70 -9.95
CA ALA A 322 -15.16 -0.44 -9.08
C ALA A 322 -15.10 0.03 -7.63
N SER A 323 -15.62 -0.80 -6.73
CA SER A 323 -15.62 -0.54 -5.29
C SER A 323 -15.03 -1.73 -4.55
N ILE A 324 -14.24 -1.44 -3.54
CA ILE A 324 -13.65 -2.42 -2.64
C ILE A 324 -14.23 -2.20 -1.25
N ARG A 325 -14.61 -3.27 -0.55
CA ARG A 325 -14.99 -3.24 0.86
C ARG A 325 -14.19 -4.28 1.60
N PHE A 326 -13.64 -3.90 2.76
CA PHE A 326 -12.88 -4.81 3.60
C PHE A 326 -13.75 -5.40 4.69
N LEU A 327 -13.67 -6.73 4.84
CA LEU A 327 -14.17 -7.43 6.01
C LEU A 327 -13.17 -7.19 7.15
N VAL A 328 -13.54 -6.37 8.11
CA VAL A 328 -12.69 -6.01 9.26
C VAL A 328 -13.14 -6.79 10.49
N ALA A 329 -12.17 -7.26 11.29
CA ALA A 329 -12.46 -7.91 12.56
C ALA A 329 -13.15 -6.94 13.53
N GLY A 330 -14.23 -7.37 14.15
CA GLY A 330 -14.97 -6.62 15.15
C GLY A 330 -14.72 -7.08 16.59
N GLU A 331 -14.10 -8.25 16.77
CA GLU A 331 -13.85 -8.88 18.08
C GLU A 331 -12.55 -9.67 18.05
N GLU A 332 -11.97 -9.88 19.23
CA GLU A 332 -10.76 -10.68 19.42
C GLU A 332 -11.11 -12.14 19.69
N GLY A 333 -10.24 -13.06 19.27
CA GLY A 333 -10.43 -14.49 19.49
C GLY A 333 -9.78 -15.35 18.43
N THR A 334 -10.20 -16.62 18.34
CA THR A 334 -9.72 -17.54 17.28
C THR A 334 -10.71 -17.57 16.13
N LEU A 335 -10.27 -17.17 14.94
CA LEU A 335 -11.10 -17.26 13.73
C LEU A 335 -11.27 -18.72 13.33
N THR A 336 -12.49 -19.20 13.22
CA THR A 336 -12.80 -20.56 12.75
C THR A 336 -13.22 -20.60 11.29
N GLY A 337 -13.58 -19.46 10.70
CA GLY A 337 -13.93 -19.33 9.29
C GLY A 337 -14.73 -18.07 9.00
N VAL A 338 -15.13 -17.91 7.75
CA VAL A 338 -16.04 -16.83 7.29
C VAL A 338 -17.19 -17.47 6.54
N ARG A 339 -18.42 -17.23 6.99
CA ARG A 339 -19.66 -17.69 6.31
C ARG A 339 -20.09 -16.69 5.24
N GLY A 340 -20.94 -17.11 4.32
CA GLY A 340 -21.56 -16.25 3.30
C GLY A 340 -20.70 -16.00 2.06
N VAL A 341 -19.50 -16.58 1.98
CA VAL A 341 -18.55 -16.34 0.85
C VAL A 341 -19.15 -16.78 -0.48
N ALA A 342 -19.79 -17.95 -0.53
CA ALA A 342 -20.38 -18.47 -1.77
C ALA A 342 -21.58 -17.62 -2.22
N GLU A 343 -22.39 -17.14 -1.29
CA GLU A 343 -23.54 -16.27 -1.53
C GLU A 343 -23.07 -14.90 -2.05
N ALA A 344 -22.10 -14.28 -1.38
CA ALA A 344 -21.51 -13.01 -1.79
C ALA A 344 -20.90 -13.08 -3.20
N THR A 345 -20.17 -14.16 -3.50
CA THR A 345 -19.53 -14.36 -4.81
C THR A 345 -20.54 -14.48 -5.96
N ARG A 346 -21.78 -14.95 -5.69
CA ARG A 346 -22.82 -15.11 -6.72
C ARG A 346 -23.61 -13.82 -7.01
N LEU A 347 -23.45 -12.77 -6.21
CA LEU A 347 -24.17 -11.52 -6.46
C LEU A 347 -23.74 -10.91 -7.80
N PRO A 348 -24.71 -10.52 -8.67
CA PRO A 348 -24.38 -9.85 -9.93
C PRO A 348 -23.55 -8.59 -9.70
N GLY A 349 -22.46 -8.44 -10.45
CA GLY A 349 -21.54 -7.31 -10.33
C GLY A 349 -20.40 -7.50 -9.32
N VAL A 350 -20.45 -8.55 -8.48
CA VAL A 350 -19.28 -8.95 -7.69
C VAL A 350 -18.23 -9.56 -8.62
N VAL A 351 -17.03 -9.02 -8.55
CA VAL A 351 -15.87 -9.45 -9.33
C VAL A 351 -15.06 -10.49 -8.55
N GLU A 352 -14.90 -10.25 -7.25
CA GLU A 352 -14.03 -11.07 -6.41
C GLU A 352 -14.44 -10.97 -4.94
N VAL A 353 -14.42 -12.09 -4.24
CA VAL A 353 -14.45 -12.16 -2.78
C VAL A 353 -13.20 -12.89 -2.32
N GLY A 354 -12.34 -12.20 -1.60
CA GLY A 354 -11.08 -12.77 -1.10
C GLY A 354 -11.07 -12.86 0.42
N ILE A 355 -10.79 -14.05 0.97
CA ILE A 355 -10.55 -14.24 2.39
C ILE A 355 -9.04 -14.33 2.61
N MET A 356 -8.50 -13.41 3.40
CA MET A 356 -7.06 -13.30 3.68
C MET A 356 -6.68 -14.05 4.96
N ALA A 357 -7.60 -14.09 5.92
CA ALA A 357 -7.38 -14.73 7.21
C ALA A 357 -7.55 -16.24 7.12
N GLN A 358 -6.80 -16.98 7.91
CA GLN A 358 -6.82 -18.45 7.95
C GLN A 358 -7.64 -18.96 9.15
N SER A 359 -8.28 -20.13 8.98
CA SER A 359 -8.90 -20.83 10.11
C SER A 359 -7.83 -21.21 11.14
N GLY A 360 -8.13 -20.97 12.42
CA GLY A 360 -7.18 -21.13 13.55
C GLY A 360 -6.34 -19.90 13.84
N GLN A 361 -6.39 -18.85 13.00
CA GLN A 361 -5.66 -17.61 13.25
C GLN A 361 -6.19 -16.89 14.48
N GLN A 362 -5.27 -16.38 15.32
CA GLN A 362 -5.61 -15.47 16.42
C GLN A 362 -5.89 -14.07 15.85
N VAL A 363 -7.08 -13.57 16.14
CA VAL A 363 -7.52 -12.20 15.82
C VAL A 363 -7.24 -11.32 17.03
N VAL A 364 -6.43 -10.29 16.83
CA VAL A 364 -6.11 -9.25 17.82
C VAL A 364 -6.38 -7.92 17.16
N LEU A 365 -7.19 -7.07 17.81
CA LEU A 365 -7.54 -5.76 17.27
C LEU A 365 -6.37 -4.78 17.41
N ARG A 366 -5.77 -4.43 16.29
CA ARG A 366 -4.60 -3.54 16.21
C ARG A 366 -4.94 -2.18 15.64
N HIS A 367 -6.18 -1.99 15.18
CA HIS A 367 -6.67 -0.80 14.51
C HIS A 367 -5.80 -0.39 13.31
N SER A 368 -5.40 -1.39 12.51
CA SER A 368 -4.55 -1.26 11.34
C SER A 368 -5.04 -2.19 10.23
N PHE A 369 -4.38 -2.16 9.07
CA PHE A 369 -4.71 -3.05 7.94
C PHE A 369 -4.68 -4.55 8.32
N ARG A 370 -4.03 -4.93 9.42
CA ARG A 370 -3.94 -6.31 9.92
C ARG A 370 -5.27 -6.85 10.45
N ASP A 371 -6.21 -5.95 10.74
CA ASP A 371 -7.55 -6.35 11.19
C ASP A 371 -8.46 -6.73 10.01
N ARG A 372 -7.98 -6.61 8.78
CA ARG A 372 -8.70 -7.02 7.59
C ARG A 372 -8.65 -8.54 7.44
N LEU A 373 -9.81 -9.18 7.51
CA LEU A 373 -9.98 -10.63 7.36
C LEU A 373 -10.22 -11.04 5.90
N GLY A 374 -10.70 -10.10 5.08
CA GLY A 374 -11.03 -10.34 3.69
C GLY A 374 -11.47 -9.06 2.98
N TYR A 375 -11.94 -9.22 1.75
CA TYR A 375 -12.44 -8.13 0.93
C TYR A 375 -13.48 -8.60 -0.09
N VAL A 376 -14.25 -7.65 -0.57
CA VAL A 376 -15.12 -7.76 -1.74
C VAL A 376 -14.70 -6.72 -2.77
N ILE A 377 -14.64 -7.10 -4.04
CA ILE A 377 -14.53 -6.19 -5.18
C ILE A 377 -15.78 -6.32 -6.01
N ALA A 378 -16.43 -5.19 -6.32
CA ALA A 378 -17.57 -5.12 -7.23
C ALA A 378 -17.31 -4.10 -8.33
N SER A 379 -17.91 -4.29 -9.50
CA SER A 379 -17.82 -3.39 -10.65
C SER A 379 -19.18 -3.19 -11.31
N ALA A 380 -19.48 -1.92 -11.63
CA ALA A 380 -20.73 -1.53 -12.27
C ALA A 380 -20.53 -0.33 -13.21
N ALA A 381 -21.61 0.18 -13.80
CA ALA A 381 -21.59 1.35 -14.67
C ALA A 381 -21.30 2.65 -13.89
N THR A 382 -21.73 2.73 -12.64
CA THR A 382 -21.58 3.91 -11.77
C THR A 382 -20.93 3.58 -10.43
N ASN A 383 -20.34 4.58 -9.77
CA ASN A 383 -19.80 4.42 -8.41
C ASN A 383 -20.86 3.98 -7.40
N ALA A 384 -22.07 4.57 -7.48
CA ALA A 384 -23.16 4.25 -6.54
C ALA A 384 -23.58 2.79 -6.66
N GLU A 385 -23.71 2.27 -7.88
CA GLU A 385 -24.04 0.86 -8.12
C GLU A 385 -22.92 -0.07 -7.66
N ALA A 386 -21.65 0.22 -8.02
CA ALA A 386 -20.52 -0.61 -7.59
C ALA A 386 -20.39 -0.64 -6.06
N ALA A 387 -20.54 0.52 -5.40
CA ALA A 387 -20.53 0.61 -3.94
C ALA A 387 -21.68 -0.18 -3.32
N GLY A 388 -22.91 0.00 -3.82
CA GLY A 388 -24.08 -0.73 -3.31
C GLY A 388 -23.94 -2.25 -3.44
N ILE A 389 -23.39 -2.75 -4.55
CA ILE A 389 -23.11 -4.18 -4.75
C ILE A 389 -22.04 -4.67 -3.76
N ALA A 390 -20.96 -3.91 -3.60
CA ALA A 390 -19.88 -4.28 -2.67
C ALA A 390 -20.35 -4.28 -1.21
N ASP A 391 -21.17 -3.30 -0.81
CA ASP A 391 -21.76 -3.22 0.53
C ASP A 391 -22.75 -4.39 0.78
N ALA A 392 -23.59 -4.72 -0.19
CA ALA A 392 -24.51 -5.85 -0.11
C ALA A 392 -23.77 -7.19 0.00
N ALA A 393 -22.70 -7.38 -0.77
CA ALA A 393 -21.87 -8.57 -0.71
C ALA A 393 -21.10 -8.68 0.62
N LEU A 394 -20.55 -7.56 1.11
CA LEU A 394 -19.87 -7.51 2.42
C LEU A 394 -20.83 -7.89 3.56
N ALA A 395 -22.07 -7.45 3.51
CA ALA A 395 -23.09 -7.74 4.53
C ALA A 395 -23.46 -9.24 4.64
N LEU A 396 -23.15 -10.04 3.61
CA LEU A 396 -23.31 -11.50 3.64
C LEU A 396 -22.16 -12.20 4.35
N LEU A 397 -21.00 -11.55 4.46
CA LEU A 397 -19.80 -12.15 5.07
C LEU A 397 -19.89 -12.06 6.59
N ALA A 398 -19.83 -13.19 7.26
CA ALA A 398 -19.87 -13.27 8.71
C ALA A 398 -18.63 -14.03 9.24
N PRO A 399 -17.65 -13.34 9.85
CA PRO A 399 -16.56 -14.01 10.55
C PRO A 399 -17.10 -14.86 11.70
N CYS A 400 -16.55 -16.06 11.87
CA CYS A 400 -16.85 -16.93 12.99
C CYS A 400 -15.65 -16.90 13.94
N VAL A 401 -15.76 -16.14 15.01
CA VAL A 401 -14.70 -16.00 16.03
C VAL A 401 -15.18 -16.72 17.30
N THR A 402 -14.30 -17.49 17.92
CA THR A 402 -14.54 -18.11 19.22
C THR A 402 -13.68 -17.39 20.26
N GLU A 403 -14.26 -17.05 21.40
CA GLU A 403 -13.53 -16.44 22.50
C GLU A 403 -12.35 -17.32 22.93
N VAL A 404 -11.25 -16.68 23.31
CA VAL A 404 -10.12 -17.37 23.94
C VAL A 404 -10.54 -17.75 25.35
N THR A 405 -10.93 -19.00 25.58
CA THR A 405 -11.14 -19.50 26.93
C THR A 405 -9.83 -19.41 27.71
N ALA A 406 -9.87 -18.79 28.89
CA ALA A 406 -8.71 -18.49 29.74
C ALA A 406 -7.88 -19.74 30.20
N GLU A 407 -8.34 -20.93 29.90
CA GLU A 407 -7.66 -22.18 30.26
C GLU A 407 -6.40 -22.53 29.46
N ARG A 408 -6.19 -21.87 28.27
CA ARG A 408 -4.97 -22.10 27.45
C ARG A 408 -3.82 -21.14 27.74
N ALA A 409 -4.05 -20.05 28.44
CA ALA A 409 -3.01 -19.08 28.79
C ALA A 409 -2.11 -19.54 29.96
N ALA A 410 -2.46 -20.64 30.65
CA ALA A 410 -1.68 -21.22 31.75
C ALA A 410 -0.77 -22.40 31.35
N ALA A 411 -0.72 -22.73 30.03
CA ALA A 411 0.01 -23.89 29.50
C ALA A 411 1.02 -23.53 28.38
N SER A 412 1.42 -22.27 28.28
CA SER A 412 2.48 -21.84 27.31
C SER A 412 3.56 -21.01 28.01
#